data_ec396c4ba5e4d1ad9225c88eb6d79ab7
#
_entry.id   ec396c4ba5e4d1ad9225c88eb6d79ab7
#
_cell.length_a   1.000
_cell.length_b   1.000
_cell.length_c   1.000
_cell.angle_alpha   90.00
_cell.angle_beta   90.00
_cell.angle_gamma   90.00
#
_symmetry.space_group_name_H-M   'P 1'
#
loop_
_entity.id
_entity.type
_entity.pdbx_description
1 polymer ?
#
loop_
_entity_poly.entity_id
_entity_poly.type
_entity_poly.pdbx_seq_one_letter_code
_entity_poly.pdbx_strand_id
1 'polypeptide(L)'
;EIYTLSLHDALPISSLLRKRLSGKESKRQQLAALLILVGSGLGLLASFVLSIESLTLAKNSHAVLNCDLNAAMSCSTVANHWSAAPLGFPNSFIGMMTLPVMVTIAVALLAGAKFPKWFMWGAQLGAVAGLLFAGWMFYMSYVEIGALCPWCLTLDAGMLLIFYGLTRHNVLNKIIEHRGLRRFVDQGYDTLVLASVAALVIMAILAKFGSQII
;
A
#
# COMPACT_ATOMS: atom_id res chain seq x y z
N GLU A 1 -49.52 -5.66 -7.39
CA GLU A 1 -48.68 -6.61 -8.17
C GLU A 1 -47.28 -6.57 -7.60
N ILE A 2 -46.94 -7.62 -6.87
CA ILE A 2 -45.63 -7.83 -6.27
C ILE A 2 -44.75 -8.38 -7.39
N TYR A 3 -43.79 -7.59 -7.88
CA TYR A 3 -42.76 -8.06 -8.78
C TYR A 3 -41.87 -9.05 -8.04
N THR A 4 -42.13 -10.34 -8.20
CA THR A 4 -41.18 -11.40 -7.86
C THR A 4 -39.99 -11.30 -8.82
N LEU A 5 -38.94 -10.59 -8.42
CA LEU A 5 -37.65 -10.67 -9.11
C LEU A 5 -37.19 -12.13 -9.05
N SER A 6 -37.28 -12.82 -10.18
CA SER A 6 -36.81 -14.19 -10.31
C SER A 6 -35.31 -14.26 -10.02
N LEU A 7 -34.95 -15.13 -9.10
CA LEU A 7 -33.55 -15.42 -8.73
C LEU A 7 -32.67 -15.87 -9.93
N HIS A 8 -33.32 -16.21 -11.07
CA HIS A 8 -32.64 -16.55 -12.32
C HIS A 8 -32.04 -15.35 -13.07
N ASP A 9 -32.53 -14.11 -12.81
CA ASP A 9 -31.96 -12.89 -13.43
C ASP A 9 -30.69 -12.40 -12.71
N ALA A 10 -30.34 -12.96 -11.56
CA ALA A 10 -29.12 -12.66 -10.81
C ALA A 10 -27.88 -13.43 -11.30
N LEU A 11 -27.99 -14.32 -12.30
CA LEU A 11 -26.93 -15.18 -12.80
C LEU A 11 -26.22 -14.75 -14.11
N PRO A 12 -26.26 -13.50 -14.59
CA PRO A 12 -25.32 -13.08 -15.62
C PRO A 12 -23.94 -12.69 -15.06
N ILE A 13 -23.76 -12.62 -13.71
CA ILE A 13 -22.50 -12.20 -13.10
C ILE A 13 -21.36 -13.17 -13.45
N SER A 14 -21.60 -14.46 -13.43
CA SER A 14 -20.58 -15.47 -13.76
C SER A 14 -20.19 -15.45 -15.25
N SER A 15 -21.15 -15.23 -16.14
CA SER A 15 -20.89 -15.13 -17.58
C SER A 15 -20.22 -13.81 -17.96
N LEU A 16 -20.60 -12.70 -17.31
CA LEU A 16 -19.99 -11.39 -17.46
C LEU A 16 -18.56 -11.37 -16.89
N LEU A 17 -18.34 -12.02 -15.75
CA LEU A 17 -17.01 -12.21 -15.18
C LEU A 17 -16.12 -13.03 -16.12
N ARG A 18 -16.62 -14.14 -16.65
CA ARG A 18 -15.87 -14.99 -17.58
C ARG A 18 -15.55 -14.27 -18.91
N LYS A 19 -16.47 -13.48 -19.44
CA LYS A 19 -16.27 -12.68 -20.66
C LYS A 19 -15.31 -11.50 -20.43
N ARG A 20 -15.29 -10.89 -19.23
CA ARG A 20 -14.30 -9.88 -18.83
C ARG A 20 -12.91 -10.47 -18.57
N LEU A 21 -12.82 -11.71 -18.08
CA LEU A 21 -11.56 -12.40 -17.82
C LEU A 21 -10.78 -12.78 -19.09
N SER A 22 -11.41 -12.78 -20.26
CA SER A 22 -10.76 -13.23 -21.50
C SER A 22 -9.99 -12.14 -22.27
N GLY A 23 -10.11 -10.88 -21.90
CA GLY A 23 -9.42 -9.76 -22.57
C GLY A 23 -8.11 -9.36 -21.89
N LYS A 24 -7.08 -9.04 -22.67
CA LYS A 24 -5.77 -8.55 -22.18
C LYS A 24 -5.90 -7.31 -21.28
N GLU A 25 -6.86 -6.43 -21.60
CA GLU A 25 -7.13 -5.19 -20.84
C GLU A 25 -7.80 -5.49 -19.48
N SER A 26 -8.69 -6.47 -19.45
CA SER A 26 -9.32 -6.95 -18.21
C SER A 26 -8.30 -7.57 -17.25
N LYS A 27 -7.35 -8.35 -17.75
CA LYS A 27 -6.27 -8.92 -16.93
C LYS A 27 -5.38 -7.82 -16.31
N ARG A 28 -5.09 -6.75 -17.06
CA ARG A 28 -4.29 -5.62 -16.57
C ARG A 28 -5.02 -4.85 -15.45
N GLN A 29 -6.33 -4.66 -15.59
CA GLN A 29 -7.16 -4.01 -14.56
C GLN A 29 -7.26 -4.85 -13.29
N GLN A 30 -7.43 -6.17 -13.44
CA GLN A 30 -7.45 -7.10 -12.32
C GLN A 30 -6.11 -7.15 -11.59
N LEU A 31 -4.99 -7.16 -12.33
CA LEU A 31 -3.66 -7.10 -11.73
C LEU A 31 -3.48 -5.81 -10.94
N ALA A 32 -3.92 -4.66 -11.45
CA ALA A 32 -3.86 -3.41 -10.73
C ALA A 32 -4.67 -3.46 -9.42
N ALA A 33 -5.90 -4.01 -9.45
CA ALA A 33 -6.72 -4.16 -8.26
C ALA A 33 -6.12 -5.17 -7.25
N LEU A 34 -5.51 -6.27 -7.73
CA LEU A 34 -4.79 -7.22 -6.88
C LEU A 34 -3.59 -6.58 -6.19
N LEU A 35 -2.84 -5.73 -6.89
CA LEU A 35 -1.71 -5.01 -6.30
C LEU A 35 -2.15 -4.05 -5.20
N ILE A 36 -3.29 -3.35 -5.41
CA ILE A 36 -3.88 -2.51 -4.36
C ILE A 36 -4.29 -3.38 -3.16
N LEU A 37 -4.93 -4.54 -3.40
CA LEU A 37 -5.36 -5.44 -2.34
C LEU A 37 -4.18 -6.00 -1.54
N VAL A 38 -3.16 -6.51 -2.21
CA VAL A 38 -1.95 -7.03 -1.56
C VAL A 38 -1.23 -5.93 -0.79
N GLY A 39 -1.02 -4.76 -1.41
CA GLY A 39 -0.37 -3.63 -0.77
C GLY A 39 -1.12 -3.14 0.46
N SER A 40 -2.45 -2.98 0.37
CA SER A 40 -3.27 -2.54 1.50
C SER A 40 -3.41 -3.61 2.58
N GLY A 41 -3.44 -4.88 2.22
CA GLY A 41 -3.45 -5.99 3.18
C GLY A 41 -2.14 -6.08 3.98
N LEU A 42 -0.99 -6.03 3.30
CA LEU A 42 0.32 -6.00 3.95
C LEU A 42 0.49 -4.77 4.83
N GLY A 43 0.12 -3.60 4.33
CA GLY A 43 0.18 -2.35 5.07
C GLY A 43 -0.72 -2.36 6.30
N LEU A 44 -1.95 -2.90 6.19
CA LEU A 44 -2.89 -3.03 7.31
C LEU A 44 -2.34 -3.96 8.38
N LEU A 45 -1.80 -5.11 7.99
CA LEU A 45 -1.15 -6.04 8.92
C LEU A 45 0.01 -5.38 9.64
N ALA A 46 0.89 -4.69 8.91
CA ALA A 46 2.02 -3.97 9.48
C ALA A 46 1.55 -2.86 10.44
N SER A 47 0.55 -2.06 10.06
CA SER A 47 -0.03 -1.03 10.92
C SER A 47 -0.65 -1.60 12.20
N PHE A 48 -1.30 -2.76 12.10
CA PHE A 48 -1.87 -3.45 13.26
C PHE A 48 -0.78 -3.88 14.26
N VAL A 49 0.28 -4.54 13.76
CA VAL A 49 1.41 -4.96 14.60
C VAL A 49 2.08 -3.75 15.24
N LEU A 50 2.42 -2.72 14.46
CA LEU A 50 3.04 -1.49 14.95
C LEU A 50 2.16 -0.78 15.99
N SER A 51 0.83 -0.85 15.88
CA SER A 51 -0.07 -0.27 16.87
C SER A 51 -0.02 -1.01 18.19
N ILE A 52 0.04 -2.35 18.17
CA ILE A 52 0.22 -3.16 19.39
C ILE A 52 1.58 -2.86 20.02
N GLU A 53 2.64 -2.78 19.24
CA GLU A 53 4.00 -2.48 19.72
C GLU A 53 4.07 -1.07 20.34
N SER A 54 3.45 -0.07 19.71
CA SER A 54 3.37 1.28 20.26
C SER A 54 2.63 1.34 21.61
N LEU A 55 1.53 0.58 21.76
CA LEU A 55 0.81 0.47 23.03
C LEU A 55 1.63 -0.26 24.10
N THR A 56 2.44 -1.24 23.69
CA THR A 56 3.36 -1.96 24.58
C THR A 56 4.44 -1.03 25.12
N LEU A 57 5.05 -0.23 24.24
CA LEU A 57 6.06 0.77 24.63
C LEU A 57 5.47 1.89 25.47
N ALA A 58 4.22 2.29 25.23
CA ALA A 58 3.52 3.27 26.06
C ALA A 58 3.30 2.78 27.52
N LYS A 59 3.16 1.46 27.72
CA LYS A 59 3.07 0.85 29.07
C LYS A 59 4.43 0.64 29.69
N ASN A 60 5.43 0.29 28.93
CA ASN A 60 6.80 0.05 29.36
C ASN A 60 7.77 0.51 28.26
N SER A 61 8.36 1.67 28.42
CA SER A 61 9.30 2.27 27.45
C SER A 61 10.58 1.45 27.21
N HIS A 62 10.89 0.51 28.09
CA HIS A 62 12.04 -0.40 27.97
C HIS A 62 11.65 -1.80 27.48
N ALA A 63 10.41 -1.99 27.02
CA ALA A 63 10.00 -3.27 26.48
C ALA A 63 10.81 -3.62 25.20
N VAL A 64 11.33 -4.84 25.15
CA VAL A 64 11.97 -5.38 23.94
C VAL A 64 10.87 -5.94 23.06
N LEU A 65 10.85 -5.52 21.80
CA LEU A 65 9.85 -5.94 20.80
C LEU A 65 10.36 -7.14 20.02
N ASN A 66 9.44 -7.94 19.47
CA ASN A 66 9.79 -9.14 18.69
C ASN A 66 10.57 -8.82 17.40
N CYS A 67 10.52 -7.58 16.92
CA CYS A 67 11.25 -7.09 15.75
C CYS A 67 12.57 -6.38 16.11
N ASP A 68 13.00 -6.41 17.36
CA ASP A 68 14.33 -5.94 17.78
C ASP A 68 15.34 -7.08 17.57
N LEU A 69 15.86 -7.20 16.35
CA LEU A 69 16.75 -8.30 15.96
C LEU A 69 18.22 -7.97 16.26
N ASN A 70 18.62 -6.74 15.98
CA ASN A 70 19.98 -6.22 16.20
C ASN A 70 19.97 -4.69 16.19
N ALA A 71 21.14 -4.05 16.34
CA ALA A 71 21.27 -2.59 16.36
C ALA A 71 20.78 -1.90 15.08
N ALA A 72 20.87 -2.59 13.94
CA ALA A 72 20.40 -2.07 12.64
C ALA A 72 18.91 -2.31 12.39
N MET A 73 18.34 -3.35 12.99
CA MET A 73 16.94 -3.79 12.82
C MET A 73 16.25 -3.76 14.17
N SER A 74 15.63 -2.63 14.51
CA SER A 74 15.00 -2.40 15.81
C SER A 74 13.74 -1.54 15.69
N CYS A 75 12.59 -2.14 15.99
CA CYS A 75 11.31 -1.42 16.03
C CYS A 75 11.22 -0.49 17.24
N SER A 76 11.76 -0.89 18.39
CA SER A 76 11.72 -0.07 19.62
C SER A 76 12.49 1.23 19.44
N THR A 77 13.67 1.17 18.79
CA THR A 77 14.47 2.37 18.48
C THR A 77 13.71 3.33 17.57
N VAL A 78 13.06 2.82 16.52
CA VAL A 78 12.28 3.66 15.60
C VAL A 78 11.01 4.19 16.27
N ALA A 79 10.31 3.37 17.06
CA ALA A 79 9.06 3.76 17.71
C ALA A 79 9.24 4.77 18.85
N ASN A 80 10.40 4.79 19.52
CA ASN A 80 10.72 5.76 20.56
C ASN A 80 11.19 7.12 20.02
N HIS A 81 11.43 7.23 18.70
CA HIS A 81 11.80 8.49 18.07
C HIS A 81 10.58 9.38 17.87
N TRP A 82 10.74 10.72 18.01
CA TRP A 82 9.65 11.69 17.88
C TRP A 82 8.86 11.57 16.55
N SER A 83 9.53 11.18 15.46
CA SER A 83 8.90 10.99 14.17
C SER A 83 7.88 9.87 14.12
N ALA A 84 7.89 8.95 15.08
CA ALA A 84 6.89 7.88 15.17
C ALA A 84 5.51 8.40 15.66
N ALA A 85 5.47 9.59 16.28
CA ALA A 85 4.25 10.20 16.80
C ALA A 85 4.22 11.74 16.63
N PRO A 86 4.48 12.31 15.44
CA PRO A 86 4.56 13.75 15.21
C PRO A 86 3.23 14.48 15.45
N LEU A 87 2.11 13.76 15.40
CA LEU A 87 0.76 14.28 15.65
C LEU A 87 0.28 14.06 17.09
N GLY A 88 1.17 13.59 18.00
CA GLY A 88 0.82 13.27 19.38
C GLY A 88 0.23 11.87 19.59
N PHE A 89 0.10 11.08 18.53
CA PHE A 89 -0.30 9.67 18.56
C PHE A 89 0.52 8.86 17.55
N PRO A 90 0.63 7.52 17.72
CA PRO A 90 1.41 6.67 16.85
C PRO A 90 0.94 6.72 15.38
N ASN A 91 1.88 6.88 14.45
CA ASN A 91 1.61 6.95 13.01
C ASN A 91 0.87 5.72 12.47
N SER A 92 1.08 4.56 13.08
CA SER A 92 0.42 3.30 12.73
C SER A 92 -1.11 3.38 12.81
N PHE A 93 -1.67 4.25 13.67
CA PHE A 93 -3.11 4.46 13.78
C PHE A 93 -3.70 5.09 12.51
N ILE A 94 -2.95 5.94 11.83
CA ILE A 94 -3.37 6.50 10.52
C ILE A 94 -3.53 5.36 9.51
N GLY A 95 -2.56 4.43 9.48
CA GLY A 95 -2.64 3.24 8.63
C GLY A 95 -3.86 2.36 8.98
N MET A 96 -4.11 2.13 10.26
CA MET A 96 -5.27 1.38 10.74
C MET A 96 -6.61 1.99 10.31
N MET A 97 -6.70 3.32 10.20
CA MET A 97 -7.93 4.01 9.76
C MET A 97 -8.07 4.07 8.24
N THR A 98 -6.98 4.23 7.51
CA THR A 98 -7.03 4.50 6.07
C THR A 98 -6.91 3.25 5.19
N LEU A 99 -6.10 2.27 5.59
CA LEU A 99 -5.86 1.06 4.79
C LEU A 99 -7.08 0.14 4.62
N PRO A 100 -8.00 -0.02 5.61
CA PRO A 100 -9.25 -0.76 5.39
C PRO A 100 -10.10 -0.18 4.25
N VAL A 101 -10.07 1.15 4.06
CA VAL A 101 -10.76 1.80 2.94
C VAL A 101 -10.15 1.35 1.62
N MET A 102 -8.81 1.29 1.54
CA MET A 102 -8.10 0.81 0.33
C MET A 102 -8.35 -0.67 0.05
N VAL A 103 -8.42 -1.51 1.10
CA VAL A 103 -8.83 -2.93 0.98
C VAL A 103 -10.22 -3.03 0.38
N THR A 104 -11.18 -2.25 0.92
CA THR A 104 -12.57 -2.23 0.43
C THR A 104 -12.67 -1.80 -1.02
N ILE A 105 -11.95 -0.73 -1.40
CA ILE A 105 -11.86 -0.27 -2.80
C ILE A 105 -11.32 -1.39 -3.69
N ALA A 106 -10.23 -2.03 -3.29
CA ALA A 106 -9.59 -3.09 -4.07
C ALA A 106 -10.51 -4.29 -4.29
N VAL A 107 -11.20 -4.75 -3.24
CA VAL A 107 -12.17 -5.85 -3.30
C VAL A 107 -13.34 -5.47 -4.21
N ALA A 108 -13.88 -4.26 -4.08
CA ALA A 108 -14.97 -3.78 -4.92
C ALA A 108 -14.55 -3.69 -6.40
N LEU A 109 -13.33 -3.23 -6.70
CA LEU A 109 -12.78 -3.20 -8.05
C LEU A 109 -12.62 -4.62 -8.64
N LEU A 110 -12.16 -5.58 -7.84
CA LEU A 110 -12.09 -6.99 -8.24
C LEU A 110 -13.47 -7.59 -8.51
N ALA A 111 -14.46 -7.21 -7.72
CA ALA A 111 -15.87 -7.58 -7.95
C ALA A 111 -16.50 -6.88 -9.17
N GLY A 112 -15.77 -5.94 -9.80
CA GLY A 112 -16.22 -5.23 -11.00
C GLY A 112 -17.00 -3.93 -10.74
N ALA A 113 -16.96 -3.41 -9.51
CA ALA A 113 -17.56 -2.12 -9.17
C ALA A 113 -16.87 -0.99 -9.95
N LYS A 114 -17.64 0.04 -10.27
CA LYS A 114 -17.15 1.26 -10.92
C LYS A 114 -17.40 2.44 -9.97
N PHE A 115 -16.35 3.11 -9.61
CA PHE A 115 -16.42 4.32 -8.80
C PHE A 115 -16.44 5.59 -9.67
N PRO A 116 -17.09 6.66 -9.21
CA PRO A 116 -17.06 7.94 -9.91
C PRO A 116 -15.64 8.54 -9.91
N LYS A 117 -15.33 9.35 -10.92
CA LYS A 117 -13.99 9.93 -11.11
C LYS A 117 -13.49 10.69 -9.88
N TRP A 118 -14.35 11.50 -9.25
CA TRP A 118 -13.99 12.29 -8.08
C TRP A 118 -13.50 11.42 -6.90
N PHE A 119 -14.17 10.28 -6.68
CA PHE A 119 -13.81 9.34 -5.61
C PHE A 119 -12.44 8.71 -5.87
N MET A 120 -12.18 8.27 -7.11
CA MET A 120 -10.90 7.68 -7.50
C MET A 120 -9.76 8.70 -7.48
N TRP A 121 -10.04 9.98 -7.74
CA TRP A 121 -9.10 11.08 -7.54
C TRP A 121 -8.78 11.28 -6.06
N GLY A 122 -9.77 11.24 -5.18
CA GLY A 122 -9.59 11.28 -3.73
C GLY A 122 -8.70 10.12 -3.24
N ALA A 123 -8.97 8.89 -3.70
CA ALA A 123 -8.14 7.72 -3.40
C ALA A 123 -6.70 7.89 -3.90
N GLN A 124 -6.51 8.45 -5.12
CA GLN A 124 -5.18 8.71 -5.68
C GLN A 124 -4.41 9.75 -4.84
N LEU A 125 -5.06 10.84 -4.44
CA LEU A 125 -4.45 11.84 -3.57
C LEU A 125 -4.06 11.26 -2.20
N GLY A 126 -4.92 10.43 -1.61
CA GLY A 126 -4.62 9.69 -0.40
C GLY A 126 -3.40 8.77 -0.55
N ALA A 127 -3.31 8.05 -1.68
CA ALA A 127 -2.16 7.19 -1.97
C ALA A 127 -0.86 7.99 -2.17
N VAL A 128 -0.94 9.17 -2.82
CA VAL A 128 0.22 10.09 -2.94
C VAL A 128 0.66 10.60 -1.57
N ALA A 129 -0.28 11.08 -0.75
CA ALA A 129 0.02 11.58 0.60
C ALA A 129 0.64 10.48 1.47
N GLY A 130 0.08 9.27 1.43
CA GLY A 130 0.61 8.12 2.16
C GLY A 130 2.00 7.70 1.69
N LEU A 131 2.27 7.72 0.37
CA LEU A 131 3.59 7.41 -0.17
C LEU A 131 4.64 8.47 0.21
N LEU A 132 4.27 9.75 0.20
CA LEU A 132 5.15 10.83 0.64
C LEU A 132 5.48 10.69 2.14
N PHE A 133 4.47 10.34 2.95
CA PHE A 133 4.66 10.11 4.37
C PHE A 133 5.56 8.87 4.63
N ALA A 134 5.35 7.78 3.91
CA ALA A 134 6.18 6.58 3.96
C ALA A 134 7.65 6.90 3.59
N GLY A 135 7.86 7.65 2.50
CA GLY A 135 9.20 8.10 2.09
C GLY A 135 9.88 9.00 3.14
N TRP A 136 9.11 9.88 3.79
CA TRP A 136 9.62 10.69 4.90
C TRP A 136 10.02 9.81 6.10
N MET A 137 9.19 8.85 6.48
CA MET A 137 9.50 7.92 7.57
C MET A 137 10.71 7.05 7.26
N PHE A 138 10.85 6.58 6.02
CA PHE A 138 12.04 5.86 5.57
C PHE A 138 13.30 6.74 5.68
N TYR A 139 13.22 8.02 5.26
CA TYR A 139 14.31 8.97 5.40
C TYR A 139 14.72 9.15 6.87
N MET A 140 13.76 9.35 7.78
CA MET A 140 14.02 9.48 9.21
C MET A 140 14.71 8.23 9.78
N SER A 141 14.21 7.03 9.46
CA SER A 141 14.81 5.77 9.87
C SER A 141 16.23 5.60 9.33
N TYR A 142 16.41 5.91 8.05
CA TYR A 142 17.68 5.71 7.36
C TYR A 142 18.76 6.73 7.76
N VAL A 143 18.42 8.02 7.86
CA VAL A 143 19.39 9.12 8.05
C VAL A 143 19.53 9.48 9.53
N GLU A 144 18.42 9.78 10.20
CA GLU A 144 18.41 10.37 11.55
C GLU A 144 18.57 9.29 12.63
N ILE A 145 17.77 8.22 12.54
CA ILE A 145 17.72 7.19 13.58
C ILE A 145 18.90 6.19 13.42
N GLY A 146 19.22 5.84 12.17
CA GLY A 146 20.25 4.84 11.88
C GLY A 146 19.80 3.41 12.21
N ALA A 147 18.52 3.16 12.36
CA ALA A 147 17.92 1.85 12.55
C ALA A 147 16.69 1.68 11.66
N LEU A 148 16.43 0.46 11.21
CA LEU A 148 15.30 0.10 10.37
C LEU A 148 14.30 -0.74 11.16
N CYS A 149 13.02 -0.56 10.87
CA CYS A 149 11.95 -1.38 11.42
C CYS A 149 11.38 -2.26 10.30
N PRO A 150 11.40 -3.61 10.43
CA PRO A 150 10.87 -4.51 9.40
C PRO A 150 9.41 -4.25 9.05
N TRP A 151 8.58 -3.95 10.04
CA TRP A 151 7.16 -3.65 9.84
C TRP A 151 6.95 -2.31 9.14
N CYS A 152 7.79 -1.29 9.44
CA CYS A 152 7.76 -0.03 8.71
C CYS A 152 8.12 -0.23 7.23
N LEU A 153 9.15 -1.02 6.93
CA LEU A 153 9.53 -1.36 5.55
C LEU A 153 8.42 -2.13 4.82
N THR A 154 7.71 -3.01 5.54
CA THR A 154 6.54 -3.72 4.98
C THR A 154 5.41 -2.75 4.67
N LEU A 155 5.15 -1.77 5.52
CA LEU A 155 4.17 -0.72 5.29
C LEU A 155 4.56 0.14 4.09
N ASP A 156 5.82 0.56 3.99
CA ASP A 156 6.35 1.36 2.88
C ASP A 156 6.22 0.62 1.54
N ALA A 157 6.56 -0.67 1.51
CA ALA A 157 6.36 -1.52 0.34
C ALA A 157 4.87 -1.64 -0.02
N GLY A 158 3.99 -1.79 0.98
CA GLY A 158 2.54 -1.78 0.81
C GLY A 158 2.04 -0.48 0.17
N MET A 159 2.50 0.68 0.66
CA MET A 159 2.14 1.99 0.10
C MET A 159 2.62 2.17 -1.33
N LEU A 160 3.81 1.67 -1.66
CA LEU A 160 4.33 1.68 -3.02
C LEU A 160 3.46 0.85 -3.99
N LEU A 161 3.02 -0.33 -3.55
CA LEU A 161 2.11 -1.19 -4.32
C LEU A 161 0.72 -0.57 -4.51
N ILE A 162 0.16 0.08 -3.46
CA ILE A 162 -1.12 0.79 -3.53
C ILE A 162 -1.02 1.92 -4.55
N PHE A 163 -0.01 2.78 -4.43
CA PHE A 163 0.19 3.90 -5.33
C PHE A 163 0.35 3.44 -6.79
N TYR A 164 1.18 2.43 -7.03
CA TYR A 164 1.40 1.86 -8.35
C TYR A 164 0.12 1.25 -8.94
N GLY A 165 -0.56 0.39 -8.16
CA GLY A 165 -1.78 -0.27 -8.60
C GLY A 165 -2.90 0.72 -8.90
N LEU A 166 -3.08 1.73 -8.03
CA LEU A 166 -4.13 2.74 -8.19
C LEU A 166 -3.85 3.67 -9.38
N THR A 167 -2.60 4.12 -9.55
CA THR A 167 -2.20 4.93 -10.71
C THR A 167 -2.46 4.17 -12.01
N ARG A 168 -2.05 2.90 -12.07
CA ARG A 168 -2.28 2.04 -13.23
C ARG A 168 -3.77 1.84 -13.52
N HIS A 169 -4.57 1.56 -12.48
CA HIS A 169 -6.02 1.43 -12.60
C HIS A 169 -6.66 2.72 -13.15
N ASN A 170 -6.29 3.88 -12.59
CA ASN A 170 -6.85 5.18 -12.96
C ASN A 170 -6.49 5.60 -14.41
N VAL A 171 -5.29 5.26 -14.86
CA VAL A 171 -4.86 5.51 -16.24
C VAL A 171 -5.59 4.59 -17.23
N LEU A 172 -5.69 3.29 -16.91
CA LEU A 172 -6.38 2.32 -17.78
C LEU A 172 -7.88 2.63 -17.93
N ASN A 173 -8.52 3.12 -16.87
CA ASN A 173 -9.94 3.46 -16.85
C ASN A 173 -10.23 4.92 -17.28
N LYS A 174 -9.24 5.64 -17.82
CA LYS A 174 -9.39 7.04 -18.27
C LYS A 174 -9.90 8.00 -17.18
N ILE A 175 -9.54 7.73 -15.93
CA ILE A 175 -9.78 8.65 -14.81
C ILE A 175 -8.73 9.75 -14.88
N ILE A 176 -7.47 9.37 -15.12
CA ILE A 176 -6.36 10.28 -15.43
C ILE A 176 -6.20 10.33 -16.97
N GLU A 177 -6.64 11.45 -17.58
CA GLU A 177 -6.66 11.62 -19.05
C GLU A 177 -5.38 12.30 -19.55
N HIS A 178 -4.20 11.72 -19.27
CA HIS A 178 -2.94 12.26 -19.79
C HIS A 178 -2.33 11.29 -20.83
N ARG A 179 -2.21 11.72 -22.08
CA ARG A 179 -1.73 10.88 -23.20
C ARG A 179 -0.33 10.29 -22.96
N GLY A 180 0.58 11.06 -22.39
CA GLY A 180 1.94 10.62 -22.06
C GLY A 180 1.95 9.51 -21.02
N LEU A 181 1.19 9.68 -19.94
CA LEU A 181 1.12 8.70 -18.86
C LEU A 181 0.48 7.37 -19.33
N ARG A 182 -0.52 7.46 -20.21
CA ARG A 182 -1.11 6.26 -20.81
C ARG A 182 -0.10 5.49 -21.66
N ARG A 183 0.68 6.17 -22.52
CA ARG A 183 1.76 5.51 -23.29
C ARG A 183 2.80 4.88 -22.37
N PHE A 184 3.18 5.55 -21.30
CA PHE A 184 4.12 5.07 -20.31
C PHE A 184 3.64 3.76 -19.65
N VAL A 185 2.38 3.71 -19.23
CA VAL A 185 1.75 2.50 -18.66
C VAL A 185 1.57 1.41 -19.72
N ASP A 186 1.20 1.76 -20.95
CA ASP A 186 0.99 0.79 -22.04
C ASP A 186 2.31 0.13 -22.47
N GLN A 187 3.41 0.83 -22.42
CA GLN A 187 4.76 0.34 -22.74
C GLN A 187 5.40 -0.43 -21.57
N GLY A 188 4.80 -0.38 -20.36
CA GLY A 188 5.32 -1.06 -19.17
C GLY A 188 6.46 -0.34 -18.46
N TYR A 189 6.76 0.91 -18.81
CA TYR A 189 7.79 1.72 -18.11
C TYR A 189 7.43 1.99 -16.65
N ASP A 190 6.15 2.01 -16.31
CA ASP A 190 5.67 2.09 -14.94
C ASP A 190 6.20 0.94 -14.08
N THR A 191 6.25 -0.28 -14.63
CA THR A 191 6.80 -1.47 -13.95
C THR A 191 8.32 -1.36 -13.79
N LEU A 192 9.02 -0.82 -14.81
CA LEU A 192 10.47 -0.59 -14.72
C LEU A 192 10.79 0.45 -13.65
N VAL A 193 10.02 1.53 -13.55
CA VAL A 193 10.19 2.54 -12.48
C VAL A 193 9.98 1.92 -11.11
N LEU A 194 8.91 1.13 -10.93
CA LEU A 194 8.66 0.43 -9.66
C LEU A 194 9.84 -0.48 -9.29
N ALA A 195 10.31 -1.30 -10.23
CA ALA A 195 11.43 -2.20 -10.03
C ALA A 195 12.74 -1.43 -9.72
N SER A 196 12.98 -0.31 -10.41
CA SER A 196 14.16 0.54 -10.18
C SER A 196 14.12 1.19 -8.78
N VAL A 197 12.97 1.71 -8.36
CA VAL A 197 12.80 2.28 -7.01
C VAL A 197 13.03 1.20 -5.94
N ALA A 198 12.43 0.02 -6.10
CA ALA A 198 12.63 -1.09 -5.17
C ALA A 198 14.10 -1.52 -5.10
N ALA A 199 14.78 -1.65 -6.25
CA ALA A 199 16.19 -2.00 -6.32
C ALA A 199 17.08 -0.94 -5.65
N LEU A 200 16.81 0.35 -5.86
CA LEU A 200 17.54 1.45 -5.22
C LEU A 200 17.38 1.44 -3.70
N VAL A 201 16.16 1.22 -3.20
CA VAL A 201 15.90 1.13 -1.75
C VAL A 201 16.63 -0.06 -1.15
N ILE A 202 16.55 -1.25 -1.78
CA ILE A 202 17.27 -2.44 -1.33
C ILE A 202 18.78 -2.19 -1.33
N MET A 203 19.32 -1.62 -2.39
CA MET A 203 20.75 -1.31 -2.50
C MET A 203 21.18 -0.31 -1.43
N ALA A 204 20.39 0.73 -1.15
CA ALA A 204 20.67 1.69 -0.09
C ALA A 204 20.70 1.01 1.30
N ILE A 205 19.74 0.13 1.59
CA ILE A 205 19.70 -0.63 2.83
C ILE A 205 20.92 -1.52 2.98
N LEU A 206 21.28 -2.27 1.93
CA LEU A 206 22.44 -3.16 1.96
C LEU A 206 23.75 -2.39 2.06
N ALA A 207 23.89 -1.24 1.41
CA ALA A 207 25.09 -0.41 1.48
C ALA A 207 25.34 0.15 2.88
N LYS A 208 24.31 0.51 3.63
CA LYS A 208 24.47 1.10 4.97
C LYS A 208 24.44 0.06 6.08
N PHE A 209 23.57 -0.93 5.98
CA PHE A 209 23.29 -1.89 7.06
C PHE A 209 23.77 -3.31 6.76
N GLY A 210 24.27 -3.59 5.54
CA GLY A 210 24.62 -4.95 5.10
C GLY A 210 25.61 -5.66 6.03
N SER A 211 26.61 -4.96 6.54
CA SER A 211 27.59 -5.52 7.48
C SER A 211 27.04 -5.82 8.88
N GLN A 212 25.84 -5.35 9.18
CA GLN A 212 25.16 -5.56 10.48
C GLN A 212 23.99 -6.55 10.36
N ILE A 213 23.55 -6.84 9.13
CA ILE A 213 22.45 -7.76 8.83
C ILE A 213 22.96 -9.16 8.46
N ILE A 214 24.15 -9.22 7.83
CA ILE A 214 24.86 -10.44 7.44
C ILE A 214 25.91 -10.78 8.50
#